data_59afe665c0dd1cde9e509b71cfdbb7e1
#
_entry.id   59afe665c0dd1cde9e509b71cfdbb7e1
#
_cell.length_a   1.000
_cell.length_b   1.000
_cell.length_c   1.000
_cell.angle_alpha   90.00
_cell.angle_beta   90.00
_cell.angle_gamma   90.00
#
_symmetry.space_group_name_H-M   'P 1'
#
loop_
_entity.id
_entity.type
_entity.pdbx_description
1 polymer ?
#
loop_
_entity_poly.entity_id
_entity_poly.type
_entity_poly.pdbx_seq_one_letter_code
_entity_poly.pdbx_strand_id
1 'polypeptide(L)'
;MREDIDPLQWVGLQAVVALPVLMDAANAGQVREELLSVIDSGATALIADMTTTTSCDDAGADAVVRAFQRAVISGTKLRLVVIAEHVSRVLRPSGLDHLVPIYPSLEAATAASPLAEVLAVVAGPGFGGSRSWVGSTVGYGR
;
A
#
# COMPACT_ATOMS: atom_id res chain seq x y z
N MET A 1 -21.22 -17.78 4.67
CA MET A 1 -20.61 -17.08 4.98
C MET A 1 -19.38 -17.05 4.42
N ARG A 2 -18.76 -16.52 4.24
CA ARG A 2 -17.62 -16.48 3.70
C ARG A 2 -16.63 -16.34 4.67
N GLU A 3 -16.89 -16.68 5.70
CA GLU A 3 -16.02 -16.52 6.74
C GLU A 3 -14.74 -17.21 6.59
N ASP A 4 -14.69 -18.18 5.76
CA ASP A 4 -13.41 -18.83 5.55
C ASP A 4 -12.48 -17.93 4.74
N ILE A 5 -12.97 -16.82 4.19
CA ILE A 5 -12.12 -15.89 3.52
C ILE A 5 -12.10 -14.63 4.33
N ASP A 6 -10.98 -14.35 4.92
CA ASP A 6 -10.83 -13.16 5.73
C ASP A 6 -9.79 -12.28 5.05
N PRO A 7 -10.19 -11.16 4.46
CA PRO A 7 -9.23 -10.30 3.79
C PRO A 7 -8.22 -9.64 4.71
N LEU A 8 -8.52 -9.61 6.00
CA LEU A 8 -7.62 -8.99 6.97
C LEU A 8 -6.77 -10.05 7.64
N GLN A 9 -5.48 -9.88 7.58
CA GLN A 9 -4.54 -10.75 8.28
C GLN A 9 -3.57 -9.89 9.04
N TRP A 10 -3.06 -10.41 10.13
CA TRP A 10 -2.09 -9.70 10.95
C TRP A 10 -0.75 -10.42 10.93
N VAL A 11 0.32 -9.66 10.77
CA VAL A 11 1.69 -10.16 10.88
C VAL A 11 2.33 -9.29 11.95
N GLY A 12 2.32 -9.77 13.18
CA GLY A 12 2.71 -8.94 14.32
C GLY A 12 1.72 -7.80 14.48
N LEU A 13 2.19 -6.57 14.42
CA LEU A 13 1.35 -5.38 14.49
C LEU A 13 1.10 -4.79 13.11
N GLN A 14 1.49 -5.48 12.06
CA GLN A 14 1.20 -5.06 10.71
C GLN A 14 -0.08 -5.74 10.25
N ALA A 15 -0.98 -4.98 9.67
CA ALA A 15 -2.22 -5.52 9.14
C ALA A 15 -2.10 -5.63 7.62
N VAL A 16 -2.53 -6.74 7.06
CA VAL A 16 -2.55 -6.94 5.62
C VAL A 16 -4.01 -7.08 5.22
N VAL A 17 -4.47 -6.20 4.34
CA VAL A 17 -5.85 -6.24 3.86
C VAL A 17 -5.83 -6.52 2.36
N ALA A 18 -6.40 -7.66 1.98
CA ALA A 18 -6.50 -8.01 0.56
C ALA A 18 -7.67 -7.24 -0.06
N LEU A 19 -7.38 -6.51 -1.11
CA LEU A 19 -8.40 -5.69 -1.77
C LEU A 19 -9.08 -6.49 -2.89
N PRO A 20 -10.30 -6.07 -3.29
CA PRO A 20 -11.06 -6.85 -4.26
C PRO A 20 -10.41 -6.91 -5.63
N VAL A 21 -10.80 -7.90 -6.40
CA VAL A 21 -10.33 -8.03 -7.79
C VAL A 21 -10.73 -6.82 -8.61
N LEU A 22 -11.96 -6.35 -8.42
CA LEU A 22 -12.44 -5.14 -9.10
C LEU A 22 -12.74 -4.09 -8.05
N MET A 23 -12.11 -2.94 -8.17
CA MET A 23 -12.36 -1.82 -7.27
C MET A 23 -13.04 -0.72 -8.05
N ASP A 24 -14.29 -0.45 -7.72
CA ASP A 24 -15.05 0.56 -8.43
C ASP A 24 -16.00 1.26 -7.45
N ALA A 25 -16.85 2.11 -7.99
CA ALA A 25 -17.77 2.90 -7.16
C ALA A 25 -18.70 2.02 -6.33
N ALA A 26 -18.99 0.80 -6.80
CA ALA A 26 -19.91 -0.07 -6.08
C ALA A 26 -19.31 -0.57 -4.76
N ASN A 27 -18.01 -0.76 -4.68
CA ASN A 27 -17.40 -1.27 -3.45
C ASN A 27 -16.37 -0.35 -2.82
N ALA A 28 -16.08 0.80 -3.45
CA ALA A 28 -15.04 1.69 -2.92
C ALA A 28 -15.34 2.15 -1.49
N GLY A 29 -16.61 2.42 -1.19
CA GLY A 29 -16.97 2.84 0.14
C GLY A 29 -16.70 1.77 1.19
N GLN A 30 -16.99 0.53 0.84
CA GLN A 30 -16.75 -0.58 1.75
C GLN A 30 -15.25 -0.81 1.95
N VAL A 31 -14.47 -0.70 0.87
CA VAL A 31 -13.03 -0.82 0.96
C VAL A 31 -12.48 0.27 1.87
N ARG A 32 -12.94 1.51 1.66
CA ARG A 32 -12.48 2.62 2.48
C ARG A 32 -12.78 2.37 3.96
N GLU A 33 -14.00 1.94 4.27
CA GLU A 33 -14.37 1.72 5.67
C GLU A 33 -13.51 0.63 6.30
N GLU A 34 -13.20 -0.40 5.56
CA GLU A 34 -12.38 -1.47 6.09
C GLU A 34 -10.95 -0.97 6.37
N LEU A 35 -10.38 -0.23 5.44
CA LEU A 35 -9.03 0.29 5.63
C LEU A 35 -8.98 1.26 6.82
N LEU A 36 -9.97 2.14 6.93
CA LEU A 36 -10.01 3.08 8.05
C LEU A 36 -10.16 2.36 9.38
N SER A 37 -10.99 1.33 9.41
CA SER A 37 -11.19 0.57 10.63
C SER A 37 -9.90 -0.09 11.10
N VAL A 38 -9.13 -0.64 10.19
CA VAL A 38 -7.87 -1.28 10.54
C VAL A 38 -6.87 -0.23 11.05
N ILE A 39 -6.80 0.91 10.42
CA ILE A 39 -5.91 1.97 10.87
C ILE A 39 -6.31 2.41 12.28
N ASP A 40 -7.60 2.57 12.52
CA ASP A 40 -8.08 3.01 13.82
C ASP A 40 -7.87 1.96 14.90
N SER A 41 -7.68 0.70 14.52
CA SER A 41 -7.46 -0.36 15.50
C SER A 41 -6.04 -0.35 16.07
N GLY A 42 -5.16 0.50 15.56
CA GLY A 42 -3.83 0.63 16.14
C GLY A 42 -2.73 -0.10 15.39
N ALA A 43 -2.96 -0.47 14.14
CA ALA A 43 -1.92 -1.11 13.35
C ALA A 43 -0.72 -0.16 13.21
N THR A 44 0.48 -0.70 13.33
CA THR A 44 1.68 0.12 13.09
C THR A 44 1.91 0.30 11.61
N ALA A 45 1.48 -0.66 10.80
CA ALA A 45 1.55 -0.56 9.36
C ALA A 45 0.34 -1.26 8.76
N LEU A 46 -0.14 -0.72 7.66
CA LEU A 46 -1.23 -1.30 6.91
C LEU A 46 -0.74 -1.57 5.50
N ILE A 47 -0.81 -2.81 5.09
CA ILE A 47 -0.42 -3.21 3.75
C ILE A 47 -1.69 -3.47 2.97
N ALA A 48 -1.95 -2.63 1.97
CA ALA A 48 -3.08 -2.82 1.09
C ALA A 48 -2.63 -3.73 -0.05
N ASP A 49 -3.09 -4.97 0.02
CA ASP A 49 -2.64 -6.00 -0.91
C ASP A 49 -3.54 -6.00 -2.13
N MET A 50 -3.02 -5.47 -3.23
CA MET A 50 -3.73 -5.42 -4.49
C MET A 50 -3.15 -6.41 -5.50
N THR A 51 -2.55 -7.50 -5.01
CA THR A 51 -1.93 -8.47 -5.91
C THR A 51 -2.94 -9.13 -6.84
N THR A 52 -4.17 -9.30 -6.37
CA THR A 52 -5.21 -9.90 -7.21
C THR A 52 -6.12 -8.86 -7.85
N THR A 53 -5.89 -7.57 -7.58
CA THR A 53 -6.72 -6.52 -8.14
C THR A 53 -6.35 -6.34 -9.61
N THR A 54 -7.32 -6.55 -10.49
CA THR A 54 -7.11 -6.44 -11.91
C THR A 54 -7.67 -5.15 -12.48
N SER A 55 -8.56 -4.49 -11.76
CA SER A 55 -9.18 -3.28 -12.24
C SER A 55 -9.45 -2.35 -11.07
N CYS A 56 -9.18 -1.07 -11.27
CA CYS A 56 -9.38 -0.06 -10.25
C CYS A 56 -9.74 1.23 -10.97
N ASP A 57 -10.86 1.83 -10.61
CA ASP A 57 -11.22 3.11 -11.21
C ASP A 57 -10.93 4.24 -10.23
N ASP A 58 -11.37 5.44 -10.58
CA ASP A 58 -11.07 6.62 -9.75
C ASP A 58 -11.67 6.49 -8.36
N ALA A 59 -12.82 5.86 -8.22
CA ALA A 59 -13.44 5.70 -6.92
C ALA A 59 -12.61 4.76 -6.05
N GLY A 60 -12.07 3.70 -6.66
CA GLY A 60 -11.19 2.78 -5.94
C GLY A 60 -9.90 3.47 -5.51
N ALA A 61 -9.32 4.27 -6.41
CA ALA A 61 -8.12 5.00 -6.06
C ALA A 61 -8.38 5.99 -4.93
N ASP A 62 -9.55 6.64 -4.96
CA ASP A 62 -9.90 7.59 -3.90
C ASP A 62 -10.02 6.90 -2.54
N ALA A 63 -10.51 5.67 -2.51
CA ALA A 63 -10.59 4.94 -1.25
C ALA A 63 -9.21 4.76 -0.65
N VAL A 64 -8.21 4.47 -1.47
CA VAL A 64 -6.83 4.32 -0.99
C VAL A 64 -6.27 5.66 -0.54
N VAL A 65 -6.58 6.74 -1.26
CA VAL A 65 -6.14 8.08 -0.87
C VAL A 65 -6.69 8.43 0.51
N ARG A 66 -7.96 8.11 0.75
CA ARG A 66 -8.57 8.42 2.05
C ARG A 66 -7.90 7.62 3.15
N ALA A 67 -7.56 6.36 2.87
CA ALA A 67 -6.84 5.55 3.84
C ALA A 67 -5.47 6.15 4.13
N PHE A 68 -4.78 6.64 3.10
CA PHE A 68 -3.50 7.27 3.29
C PHE A 68 -3.61 8.48 4.21
N GLN A 69 -4.62 9.32 3.98
CA GLN A 69 -4.81 10.52 4.81
C GLN A 69 -5.03 10.14 6.26
N ARG A 70 -5.84 9.13 6.52
CA ARG A 70 -6.07 8.70 7.89
C ARG A 70 -4.81 8.10 8.49
N ALA A 71 -4.06 7.34 7.69
CA ALA A 71 -2.83 6.72 8.19
C ALA A 71 -1.83 7.77 8.63
N VAL A 72 -1.72 8.87 7.89
CA VAL A 72 -0.80 9.95 8.27
C VAL A 72 -1.19 10.51 9.63
N ILE A 73 -2.48 10.75 9.84
CA ILE A 73 -2.95 11.31 11.09
C ILE A 73 -2.74 10.33 12.24
N SER A 74 -2.91 9.05 11.99
CA SER A 74 -2.83 8.04 13.04
C SER A 74 -1.44 7.51 13.29
N GLY A 75 -0.46 7.90 12.47
CA GLY A 75 0.89 7.39 12.62
C GLY A 75 1.07 5.98 12.08
N THR A 76 0.15 5.50 11.25
CA THR A 76 0.23 4.19 10.63
C THR A 76 0.97 4.31 9.31
N LYS A 77 1.87 3.37 9.04
CA LYS A 77 2.58 3.35 7.76
C LYS A 77 1.73 2.61 6.74
N LEU A 78 1.38 3.26 5.66
CA LEU A 78 0.62 2.61 4.59
C LEU A 78 1.57 2.14 3.51
N ARG A 79 1.43 0.89 3.09
CA ARG A 79 2.20 0.30 2.02
C ARG A 79 1.25 -0.35 1.03
N LEU A 80 1.60 -0.31 -0.24
CA LEU A 80 0.77 -0.92 -1.29
C LEU A 80 1.53 -2.03 -1.96
N VAL A 81 0.82 -3.08 -2.33
CA VAL A 81 1.38 -4.15 -3.18
C VAL A 81 0.57 -4.13 -4.45
N VAL A 82 1.19 -3.75 -5.56
CA VAL A 82 0.51 -3.62 -6.84
C VAL A 82 1.33 -4.34 -7.90
N ILE A 83 0.69 -5.23 -8.64
CA ILE A 83 1.34 -5.96 -9.70
C ILE A 83 0.84 -5.51 -11.07
N ALA A 84 -0.46 -5.27 -11.20
CA ALA A 84 -1.04 -4.93 -12.48
C ALA A 84 -0.66 -3.52 -12.91
N GLU A 85 -0.13 -3.42 -14.12
CA GLU A 85 0.34 -2.14 -14.63
C GLU A 85 -0.76 -1.11 -14.71
N HIS A 86 -1.94 -1.50 -15.16
CA HIS A 86 -2.97 -0.49 -15.32
C HIS A 86 -3.56 -0.03 -13.99
N VAL A 87 -3.43 -0.82 -12.94
CA VAL A 87 -3.81 -0.37 -11.61
C VAL A 87 -2.84 0.72 -11.17
N SER A 88 -1.54 0.51 -11.40
CA SER A 88 -0.56 1.55 -11.10
C SER A 88 -0.87 2.84 -11.84
N ARG A 89 -1.31 2.72 -13.10
CA ARG A 89 -1.63 3.90 -13.88
C ARG A 89 -2.80 4.68 -13.31
N VAL A 90 -3.79 3.98 -12.77
CA VAL A 90 -4.93 4.66 -12.16
C VAL A 90 -4.53 5.38 -10.88
N LEU A 91 -3.55 4.82 -10.16
CA LEU A 91 -3.11 5.44 -8.91
C LEU A 91 -2.22 6.65 -9.11
N ARG A 92 -1.56 6.76 -10.25
CA ARG A 92 -0.62 7.88 -10.48
C ARG A 92 -1.23 9.27 -10.38
N PRO A 93 -2.40 9.54 -10.97
CA PRO A 93 -2.94 10.90 -10.91
C PRO A 93 -3.21 11.38 -9.50
N SER A 94 -3.43 10.47 -8.56
CA SER A 94 -3.67 10.86 -7.18
C SER A 94 -2.37 11.18 -6.44
N GLY A 95 -1.22 10.89 -7.04
CA GLY A 95 0.07 11.12 -6.40
C GLY A 95 0.47 10.03 -5.43
N LEU A 96 -0.31 8.97 -5.31
CA LEU A 96 0.00 7.92 -4.35
C LEU A 96 1.34 7.26 -4.61
N ASP A 97 1.73 7.13 -5.87
CA ASP A 97 2.99 6.49 -6.20
C ASP A 97 4.19 7.30 -5.69
N HIS A 98 3.98 8.56 -5.32
CA HIS A 98 5.04 9.38 -4.75
C HIS A 98 4.92 9.54 -3.24
N LEU A 99 3.78 9.16 -2.69
CA LEU A 99 3.52 9.35 -1.25
C LEU A 99 3.57 8.05 -0.46
N VAL A 100 3.34 6.93 -1.13
CA VAL A 100 3.23 5.64 -0.46
C VAL A 100 4.16 4.66 -1.15
N PRO A 101 4.97 3.89 -0.40
CA PRO A 101 5.82 2.88 -1.03
C PRO A 101 4.96 1.81 -1.69
N ILE A 102 5.33 1.43 -2.91
CA ILE A 102 4.62 0.39 -3.65
C ILE A 102 5.59 -0.76 -3.86
N TYR A 103 5.17 -1.95 -3.47
CA TYR A 103 6.02 -3.13 -3.50
C TYR A 103 5.52 -4.13 -4.53
N PRO A 104 6.43 -4.92 -5.11
CA PRO A 104 6.03 -5.89 -6.13
C PRO A 104 5.49 -7.20 -5.56
N SER A 105 5.59 -7.40 -4.26
CA SER A 105 5.09 -8.61 -3.63
C SER A 105 4.73 -8.34 -2.19
N LEU A 106 3.88 -9.21 -1.66
CA LEU A 106 3.50 -9.10 -0.27
C LEU A 106 4.69 -9.35 0.65
N GLU A 107 5.57 -10.26 0.26
CA GLU A 107 6.77 -10.53 1.06
C GLU A 107 7.63 -9.29 1.19
N ALA A 108 7.83 -8.57 0.07
CA ALA A 108 8.64 -7.36 0.12
C ALA A 108 8.01 -6.32 1.01
N ALA A 109 6.68 -6.20 0.96
CA ALA A 109 5.98 -5.19 1.76
C ALA A 109 6.06 -5.51 3.25
N THR A 110 5.91 -6.78 3.62
CA THR A 110 5.93 -7.15 5.04
C THR A 110 7.34 -7.09 5.62
N ALA A 111 8.35 -7.28 4.79
CA ALA A 111 9.73 -7.23 5.24
C ALA A 111 10.30 -5.83 5.27
N ALA A 112 9.56 -4.83 4.79
CA ALA A 112 10.07 -3.48 4.68
C ALA A 112 10.37 -2.88 6.05
N SER A 113 11.45 -2.13 6.14
CA SER A 113 11.80 -1.42 7.35
C SER A 113 11.48 0.06 7.15
N PRO A 114 11.39 0.84 8.22
CA PRO A 114 11.15 2.26 8.07
C PRO A 114 12.16 2.95 7.16
N LEU A 115 13.42 2.54 7.22
CA LEU A 115 14.43 3.13 6.36
C LEU A 115 14.18 2.77 4.90
N ALA A 116 13.85 1.52 4.64
CA ALA A 116 13.55 1.11 3.27
C ALA A 116 12.34 1.86 2.73
N GLU A 117 11.36 2.15 3.58
CA GLU A 117 10.20 2.91 3.15
C GLU A 117 10.57 4.32 2.74
N VAL A 118 11.41 4.96 3.53
CA VAL A 118 11.83 6.32 3.22
C VAL A 118 12.56 6.34 1.88
N LEU A 119 13.45 5.37 1.68
CA LEU A 119 14.20 5.31 0.44
C LEU A 119 13.28 5.05 -0.75
N ALA A 120 12.28 4.19 -0.58
CA ALA A 120 11.37 3.87 -1.67
C ALA A 120 10.57 5.09 -2.09
N VAL A 121 10.08 5.86 -1.13
CA VAL A 121 9.29 7.05 -1.44
C VAL A 121 10.15 8.13 -2.08
N VAL A 122 11.31 8.37 -1.52
CA VAL A 122 12.20 9.41 -2.02
C VAL A 122 12.67 9.08 -3.43
N ALA A 123 13.02 7.82 -3.67
CA ALA A 123 13.52 7.42 -4.98
C ALA A 123 12.41 7.30 -6.02
N GLY A 124 11.19 7.02 -5.58
CA GLY A 124 10.09 6.82 -6.50
C GLY A 124 10.08 5.42 -7.09
N PRO A 125 8.96 5.02 -7.67
CA PRO A 125 8.83 3.63 -8.14
C PRO A 125 9.81 3.25 -9.24
N GLY A 126 10.14 4.19 -10.12
CA GLY A 126 11.06 3.86 -11.19
C GLY A 126 12.46 3.61 -10.72
N PHE A 127 12.80 4.17 -9.58
CA PHE A 127 14.15 4.02 -9.08
C PHE A 127 14.39 2.66 -8.48
N GLY A 128 13.33 1.96 -8.15
CA GLY A 128 13.50 0.66 -7.51
C GLY A 128 14.36 -0.29 -8.31
N GLY A 129 14.39 -0.10 -9.60
CA GLY A 129 15.21 -0.95 -10.42
C GLY A 129 16.69 -0.79 -10.19
N SER A 130 17.09 0.29 -9.57
CA SER A 130 18.50 0.54 -9.36
C SER A 130 18.92 0.20 -7.96
N ARG A 131 18.32 -0.73 -7.40
CA ARG A 131 18.63 -1.07 -6.05
C ARG A 131 20.08 -1.19 -5.78
N SER A 132 20.87 -1.34 -6.74
CA SER A 132 22.29 -1.54 -6.49
C SER A 132 22.94 -0.37 -5.76
N TRP A 133 22.49 0.83 -6.01
CA TRP A 133 23.12 1.95 -5.35
C TRP A 133 22.72 2.04 -3.89
N VAL A 134 21.64 1.40 -3.56
CA VAL A 134 21.16 1.45 -2.19
C VAL A 134 22.18 0.92 -1.22
N GLY A 135 22.86 -0.08 -1.60
CA GLY A 135 23.82 -0.64 -0.69
C GLY A 135 24.93 0.30 -0.38
N SER A 136 25.14 1.22 -1.27
CA SER A 136 26.18 2.07 -0.95
C SER A 136 25.70 3.23 -0.19
N THR A 137 25.03 3.57 -0.11
CA THR A 137 24.79 4.57 0.42
C THR A 137 24.52 4.88 1.43
N VAL A 138 24.97 4.47 1.42
CA VAL A 138 24.60 4.74 2.19
C VAL A 138 24.87 5.37 2.84
N GLY A 139 25.38 5.46 2.60
CA GLY A 139 25.52 5.95 3.09
C GLY A 139 25.56 6.95 3.20
N TYR A 140 25.72 7.33 2.85
CA TYR A 140 25.53 8.07 2.90
C TYR A 140 25.35 8.63 3.39
N GLY A 141 25.39 8.40 3.40
CA GLY A 141 25.09 8.74 3.76
C GLY A 141 25.40 9.31 3.87
N ARG A 142 26.00 9.42 3.64
CA ARG A 142 26.18 9.58 3.71
C ARG A 142 26.13 10.05 3.88
#